data_fe2bd7ed216525c04a6ae7fddb87ca1e
#
_entry.id   fe2bd7ed216525c04a6ae7fddb87ca1e
#
_cell.length_a   1.000
_cell.length_b   1.000
_cell.length_c   1.000
_cell.angle_alpha   90.00
_cell.angle_beta   90.00
_cell.angle_gamma   90.00
#
_symmetry.space_group_name_H-M   'P 1'
#
loop_
_entity.id
_entity.type
_entity.pdbx_description
1 polymer ?
#
loop_
_entity_poly.entity_id
_entity_poly.type
_entity_poly.pdbx_seq_one_letter_code
_entity_poly.pdbx_strand_id
1 'polypeptide(L)'
;MKRKLFTAVCILLASAMLPCGAFAKAKKDAKKDIGIQLYSVRDLIGSFGRNQHDYKPVLKALADMGYTSIEAASYNDGKFYGNTPEEFRRDVEAVGMKVLSSHCGKGLSDEELASGDFSESMKWWDQCIAAHKAAGMEYIVTPYLPVPKTLKEMQTYCDYLNAIGKKCREAGIKYGYHNHAHEFQKIEDKAVMLDYMIENTDPENLFIELDVYWAVMGKASPVDYFHKYPGRFKMLHIKDRREIGQSGMVGFDAIFENAKTAGVENIIVEVEQYSYDVEKSVKLSLDYLLKAPFVKASYSK
;
A
#
# COMPACT_ATOMS: atom_id res chain seq x y z
N MET A 1 -53.61 81.49 19.94
CA MET A 1 -53.68 80.14 19.32
C MET A 1 -52.54 80.05 18.27
N LYS A 2 -51.45 79.35 18.55
CA LYS A 2 -50.27 79.22 17.67
C LYS A 2 -50.23 77.79 17.14
N ARG A 3 -50.39 77.60 15.83
CA ARG A 3 -50.23 76.32 15.14
C ARG A 3 -48.71 76.12 14.90
N LYS A 4 -48.19 75.02 15.40
CA LYS A 4 -46.81 74.56 15.06
C LYS A 4 -46.90 73.67 13.83
N LEU A 5 -46.13 74.05 12.81
CA LEU A 5 -45.91 73.28 11.60
C LEU A 5 -44.82 72.24 11.89
N PHE A 6 -45.11 70.97 11.66
CA PHE A 6 -44.12 69.87 11.73
C PHE A 6 -43.61 69.59 10.29
N THR A 7 -42.36 69.89 10.06
CA THR A 7 -41.68 69.56 8.81
C THR A 7 -41.11 68.17 8.93
N ALA A 8 -41.62 67.23 8.11
CA ALA A 8 -41.05 65.82 8.02
C ALA A 8 -39.85 65.84 7.07
N VAL A 9 -38.69 65.44 7.57
CA VAL A 9 -37.49 65.20 6.78
C VAL A 9 -37.49 63.76 6.37
N CYS A 10 -37.69 63.50 5.07
CA CYS A 10 -37.47 62.12 4.50
C CYS A 10 -35.98 61.91 4.27
N ILE A 11 -35.38 61.00 5.05
CA ILE A 11 -34.05 60.53 4.80
C ILE A 11 -34.15 59.33 3.85
N LEU A 12 -33.72 59.50 2.61
CA LEU A 12 -33.51 58.40 1.64
C LEU A 12 -32.25 57.63 2.01
N LEU A 13 -32.40 56.43 2.55
CA LEU A 13 -31.33 55.44 2.70
C LEU A 13 -31.12 54.74 1.35
N ALA A 14 -30.07 55.13 0.62
CA ALA A 14 -29.57 54.40 -0.53
C ALA A 14 -28.83 53.15 -0.04
N SER A 15 -29.48 51.99 -0.13
CA SER A 15 -28.85 50.67 0.10
C SER A 15 -27.93 50.33 -1.09
N ALA A 16 -26.63 50.52 -0.90
CA ALA A 16 -25.62 50.00 -1.83
C ALA A 16 -25.57 48.45 -1.72
N MET A 17 -26.15 47.78 -2.70
CA MET A 17 -25.95 46.37 -2.90
C MET A 17 -24.53 46.17 -3.43
N LEU A 18 -23.64 45.68 -2.57
CA LEU A 18 -22.34 45.11 -2.97
C LEU A 18 -22.59 43.75 -3.64
N PRO A 19 -22.02 43.48 -4.83
CA PRO A 19 -22.11 42.15 -5.41
C PRO A 19 -21.17 41.20 -4.62
N CYS A 20 -21.78 40.36 -3.78
CA CYS A 20 -21.07 39.24 -3.14
C CYS A 20 -20.88 38.14 -4.17
N GLY A 21 -19.93 38.30 -5.07
CA GLY A 21 -19.53 37.34 -6.10
C GLY A 21 -18.08 36.92 -5.92
N ALA A 22 -17.70 36.52 -4.71
CA ALA A 22 -16.46 35.79 -4.53
C ALA A 22 -16.72 34.31 -4.90
N PHE A 23 -16.67 34.01 -6.19
CA PHE A 23 -16.44 32.61 -6.61
C PHE A 23 -15.11 32.19 -6.03
N ALA A 24 -15.17 31.45 -4.91
CA ALA A 24 -14.02 30.71 -4.44
C ALA A 24 -13.56 29.80 -5.60
N LYS A 25 -12.41 30.12 -6.20
CA LYS A 25 -11.73 29.21 -7.12
C LYS A 25 -11.60 27.89 -6.40
N ALA A 26 -12.35 26.87 -6.83
CA ALA A 26 -12.17 25.52 -6.32
C ALA A 26 -10.67 25.23 -6.41
N LYS A 27 -10.02 25.02 -5.27
CA LYS A 27 -8.65 24.51 -5.23
C LYS A 27 -8.71 23.22 -6.04
N LYS A 28 -7.98 23.17 -7.16
CA LYS A 28 -7.81 21.94 -7.92
C LYS A 28 -7.20 20.95 -6.93
N ASP A 29 -7.99 19.95 -6.51
CA ASP A 29 -7.53 18.98 -5.55
C ASP A 29 -6.20 18.39 -6.04
N ALA A 30 -5.18 18.40 -5.18
CA ALA A 30 -3.89 17.86 -5.54
C ALA A 30 -4.07 16.39 -5.88
N LYS A 31 -3.45 15.95 -6.99
CA LYS A 31 -3.47 14.53 -7.41
C LYS A 31 -2.96 13.68 -6.23
N LYS A 32 -3.72 12.69 -5.82
CA LYS A 32 -3.33 11.79 -4.75
C LYS A 32 -2.42 10.69 -5.31
N ASP A 33 -1.32 10.40 -4.60
CA ASP A 33 -0.44 9.28 -4.91
C ASP A 33 -1.02 7.99 -4.35
N ILE A 34 -1.59 7.18 -5.24
CA ILE A 34 -2.22 5.91 -4.90
C ILE A 34 -1.72 4.84 -5.86
N GLY A 35 -1.06 3.83 -5.30
CA GLY A 35 -0.60 2.67 -6.03
C GLY A 35 -1.67 1.59 -6.14
N ILE A 36 -1.43 0.59 -6.99
CA ILE A 36 -2.23 -0.62 -7.09
C ILE A 36 -1.34 -1.86 -7.09
N GLN A 37 -1.71 -2.86 -6.28
CA GLN A 37 -1.15 -4.20 -6.37
C GLN A 37 -1.73 -4.90 -7.60
N LEU A 38 -0.87 -5.33 -8.53
CA LEU A 38 -1.30 -5.93 -9.80
C LEU A 38 -1.98 -7.30 -9.64
N TYR A 39 -1.91 -7.91 -8.45
CA TYR A 39 -2.73 -9.06 -8.11
C TYR A 39 -4.23 -8.74 -8.17
N SER A 40 -4.60 -7.48 -7.99
CA SER A 40 -5.97 -6.97 -8.14
C SER A 40 -6.52 -7.10 -9.57
N VAL A 41 -5.67 -7.33 -10.54
CA VAL A 41 -6.04 -7.50 -11.96
C VAL A 41 -5.51 -8.82 -12.54
N ARG A 42 -5.16 -9.77 -11.67
CA ARG A 42 -4.56 -11.08 -12.05
C ARG A 42 -5.37 -11.87 -13.06
N ASP A 43 -6.69 -11.71 -13.05
CA ASP A 43 -7.57 -12.39 -13.99
C ASP A 43 -7.39 -11.89 -15.43
N LEU A 44 -6.82 -10.68 -15.61
CA LEU A 44 -6.56 -10.06 -16.90
C LEU A 44 -5.11 -10.27 -17.37
N ILE A 45 -4.14 -10.33 -16.44
CA ILE A 45 -2.71 -10.35 -16.80
C ILE A 45 -1.93 -11.53 -16.25
N GLY A 46 -2.54 -12.35 -15.39
CA GLY A 46 -1.87 -13.41 -14.64
C GLY A 46 -1.14 -12.90 -13.40
N SER A 47 -0.57 -13.83 -12.63
CA SER A 47 0.24 -13.54 -11.44
C SER A 47 1.20 -14.69 -11.14
N PHE A 48 2.28 -14.40 -10.42
CA PHE A 48 3.27 -15.38 -9.97
C PHE A 48 3.72 -16.37 -11.06
N GLY A 49 3.91 -15.87 -12.30
CA GLY A 49 4.32 -16.67 -13.46
C GLY A 49 3.23 -17.54 -14.08
N ARG A 50 1.97 -17.44 -13.62
CA ARG A 50 0.85 -18.23 -14.11
C ARG A 50 -0.10 -17.38 -14.97
N ASN A 51 -0.68 -18.01 -16.02
CA ASN A 51 -1.71 -17.40 -16.88
C ASN A 51 -1.34 -16.00 -17.39
N GLN A 52 -0.09 -15.83 -17.81
CA GLN A 52 0.40 -14.52 -18.26
C GLN A 52 -0.22 -14.13 -19.60
N HIS A 53 -0.77 -12.93 -19.63
CA HIS A 53 -1.31 -12.26 -20.82
C HIS A 53 -0.61 -10.92 -21.02
N ASP A 54 -0.85 -10.25 -22.14
CA ASP A 54 -0.33 -8.90 -22.38
C ASP A 54 -0.89 -7.93 -21.33
N TYR A 55 0.00 -7.41 -20.48
CA TYR A 55 -0.35 -6.50 -19.38
C TYR A 55 -0.43 -5.02 -19.82
N LYS A 56 0.08 -4.66 -21.01
CA LYS A 56 0.18 -3.25 -21.44
C LYS A 56 -1.17 -2.54 -21.57
N PRO A 57 -2.22 -3.15 -22.15
CA PRO A 57 -3.54 -2.52 -22.16
C PRO A 57 -4.10 -2.28 -20.75
N VAL A 58 -3.84 -3.21 -19.83
CA VAL A 58 -4.30 -3.09 -18.44
C VAL A 58 -3.54 -1.98 -17.70
N LEU A 59 -2.22 -1.87 -17.89
CA LEU A 59 -1.43 -0.76 -17.33
C LEU A 59 -1.98 0.59 -17.80
N LYS A 60 -2.29 0.70 -19.11
CA LYS A 60 -2.87 1.92 -19.66
C LYS A 60 -4.23 2.23 -19.00
N ALA A 61 -5.11 1.25 -18.88
CA ALA A 61 -6.41 1.43 -18.24
C ALA A 61 -6.27 1.89 -16.78
N LEU A 62 -5.35 1.30 -15.99
CA LEU A 62 -5.08 1.70 -14.61
C LEU A 62 -4.55 3.14 -14.51
N ALA A 63 -3.65 3.53 -15.40
CA ALA A 63 -3.14 4.91 -15.49
C ALA A 63 -4.26 5.91 -15.85
N ASP A 64 -5.11 5.57 -16.82
CA ASP A 64 -6.26 6.38 -17.24
C ASP A 64 -7.30 6.52 -16.11
N MET A 65 -7.45 5.52 -15.25
CA MET A 65 -8.28 5.58 -14.04
C MET A 65 -7.72 6.57 -13.00
N GLY A 66 -6.40 6.78 -12.96
CA GLY A 66 -5.73 7.71 -12.06
C GLY A 66 -4.76 7.10 -11.07
N TYR A 67 -4.48 5.80 -11.12
CA TYR A 67 -3.39 5.19 -10.36
C TYR A 67 -2.05 5.81 -10.73
N THR A 68 -1.13 5.94 -9.77
CA THR A 68 0.15 6.63 -9.96
C THR A 68 1.36 5.69 -9.94
N SER A 69 1.19 4.52 -9.35
CA SER A 69 2.24 3.52 -9.22
C SER A 69 1.67 2.11 -9.20
N ILE A 70 2.53 1.15 -9.44
CA ILE A 70 2.19 -0.27 -9.34
C ILE A 70 3.08 -1.00 -8.34
N GLU A 71 2.51 -2.03 -7.73
CA GLU A 71 3.23 -3.11 -7.09
C GLU A 71 3.04 -4.38 -7.92
N ALA A 72 4.14 -5.01 -8.38
CA ALA A 72 4.08 -6.18 -9.22
C ALA A 72 3.75 -7.45 -8.43
N ALA A 73 3.03 -8.39 -9.04
CA ALA A 73 2.70 -9.71 -8.47
C ALA A 73 3.20 -10.87 -9.33
N SER A 74 4.21 -10.63 -10.13
CA SER A 74 4.79 -11.69 -10.98
C SER A 74 6.27 -11.42 -11.21
N TYR A 75 7.09 -12.03 -10.35
CA TYR A 75 8.53 -12.13 -10.53
C TYR A 75 8.91 -13.61 -10.67
N ASN A 76 9.69 -13.96 -11.68
CA ASN A 76 10.23 -15.31 -11.87
C ASN A 76 11.54 -15.25 -12.65
N ASP A 77 12.59 -15.88 -12.13
CA ASP A 77 13.90 -16.02 -12.78
C ASP A 77 14.45 -14.71 -13.38
N GLY A 78 14.41 -13.62 -12.61
CA GLY A 78 14.92 -12.32 -13.04
C GLY A 78 14.00 -11.53 -13.97
N LYS A 79 12.76 -11.97 -14.18
CA LYS A 79 11.78 -11.35 -15.08
C LYS A 79 10.50 -10.96 -14.38
N PHE A 80 9.85 -9.90 -14.84
CA PHE A 80 8.53 -9.45 -14.40
C PHE A 80 7.53 -9.70 -15.54
N TYR A 81 6.49 -10.47 -15.29
CA TYR A 81 5.48 -10.84 -16.32
C TYR A 81 6.12 -11.37 -17.62
N GLY A 82 7.24 -12.10 -17.51
CA GLY A 82 7.98 -12.67 -18.63
C GLY A 82 8.92 -11.72 -19.35
N ASN A 83 8.95 -10.43 -19.00
CA ASN A 83 9.80 -9.40 -19.60
C ASN A 83 11.05 -9.12 -18.76
N THR A 84 12.09 -8.58 -19.38
CA THR A 84 13.25 -8.10 -18.63
C THR A 84 12.86 -6.97 -17.67
N PRO A 85 13.62 -6.72 -16.61
CA PRO A 85 13.36 -5.63 -15.68
C PRO A 85 13.27 -4.26 -16.38
N GLU A 86 14.14 -4.00 -17.33
CA GLU A 86 14.18 -2.75 -18.09
C GLU A 86 12.99 -2.58 -19.04
N GLU A 87 12.54 -3.68 -19.66
CA GLU A 87 11.34 -3.68 -20.50
C GLU A 87 10.10 -3.41 -19.66
N PHE A 88 9.96 -4.10 -18.53
CA PHE A 88 8.84 -3.90 -17.62
C PHE A 88 8.79 -2.45 -17.11
N ARG A 89 9.94 -1.92 -16.65
CA ARG A 89 10.06 -0.53 -16.22
C ARG A 89 9.61 0.43 -17.31
N ARG A 90 10.16 0.30 -18.51
CA ARG A 90 9.83 1.17 -19.66
C ARG A 90 8.32 1.15 -19.96
N ASP A 91 7.69 -0.03 -19.92
CA ASP A 91 6.27 -0.18 -20.26
C ASP A 91 5.36 0.48 -19.19
N VAL A 92 5.71 0.40 -17.91
CA VAL A 92 4.98 1.08 -16.81
C VAL A 92 5.20 2.60 -16.88
N GLU A 93 6.44 3.05 -17.09
CA GLU A 93 6.76 4.48 -17.21
C GLU A 93 6.13 5.11 -18.46
N ALA A 94 5.98 4.36 -19.56
CA ALA A 94 5.34 4.84 -20.79
C ALA A 94 3.87 5.25 -20.61
N VAL A 95 3.17 4.69 -19.62
CA VAL A 95 1.80 5.10 -19.29
C VAL A 95 1.76 6.15 -18.15
N GLY A 96 2.91 6.63 -17.69
CA GLY A 96 3.03 7.68 -16.68
C GLY A 96 2.87 7.18 -15.23
N MET A 97 2.99 5.88 -15.00
CA MET A 97 3.03 5.28 -13.66
C MET A 97 4.46 4.97 -13.23
N LYS A 98 4.67 4.77 -11.92
CA LYS A 98 5.93 4.38 -11.31
C LYS A 98 5.94 2.89 -10.99
N VAL A 99 7.04 2.21 -11.24
CA VAL A 99 7.28 0.85 -10.75
C VAL A 99 7.76 0.96 -9.30
N LEU A 100 6.86 0.84 -8.33
CA LEU A 100 7.18 1.15 -6.93
C LEU A 100 7.79 -0.04 -6.21
N SER A 101 7.12 -1.18 -6.29
CA SER A 101 7.46 -2.38 -5.53
C SER A 101 7.03 -3.66 -6.23
N SER A 102 7.33 -4.78 -5.60
CA SER A 102 6.90 -6.12 -6.05
C SER A 102 6.70 -7.05 -4.85
N HIS A 103 5.63 -7.83 -4.91
CA HIS A 103 5.47 -9.02 -4.09
C HIS A 103 6.29 -10.17 -4.66
N CYS A 104 7.32 -10.59 -3.94
CA CYS A 104 8.08 -11.78 -4.26
C CYS A 104 8.72 -12.35 -3.00
N GLY A 105 9.14 -13.61 -3.05
CA GLY A 105 9.81 -14.23 -1.93
C GLY A 105 10.38 -15.60 -2.28
N LYS A 106 11.35 -16.02 -1.50
CA LYS A 106 11.93 -17.34 -1.50
C LYS A 106 11.75 -17.95 -0.14
N GLY A 107 10.94 -19.01 -0.05
CA GLY A 107 10.80 -19.80 1.20
C GLY A 107 12.07 -20.58 1.50
N LEU A 108 12.33 -20.78 2.79
CA LEU A 108 13.40 -21.67 3.25
C LEU A 108 13.04 -23.13 3.00
N SER A 109 14.02 -23.94 2.64
CA SER A 109 13.92 -25.40 2.70
C SER A 109 13.88 -25.87 4.16
N ASP A 110 13.45 -27.10 4.39
CA ASP A 110 13.46 -27.71 5.74
C ASP A 110 14.88 -27.74 6.33
N GLU A 111 15.90 -27.94 5.47
CA GLU A 111 17.30 -27.95 5.88
C GLU A 111 17.78 -26.54 6.30
N GLU A 112 17.48 -25.51 5.51
CA GLU A 112 17.81 -24.11 5.84
C GLU A 112 17.09 -23.68 7.12
N LEU A 113 15.80 -24.06 7.28
CA LEU A 113 15.02 -23.74 8.47
C LEU A 113 15.59 -24.42 9.73
N ALA A 114 16.08 -25.65 9.61
CA ALA A 114 16.65 -26.41 10.72
C ALA A 114 18.07 -25.94 11.09
N SER A 115 18.91 -25.67 10.09
CA SER A 115 20.32 -25.30 10.27
C SER A 115 20.54 -23.81 10.53
N GLY A 116 19.67 -22.95 9.99
CA GLY A 116 19.89 -21.49 9.95
C GLY A 116 20.95 -21.07 8.92
N ASP A 117 21.36 -21.94 8.01
CA ASP A 117 22.24 -21.61 6.88
C ASP A 117 21.40 -21.28 5.65
N PHE A 118 21.34 -20.00 5.29
CA PHE A 118 20.53 -19.47 4.21
C PHE A 118 21.29 -19.34 2.88
N SER A 119 22.47 -19.93 2.76
CA SER A 119 23.40 -19.70 1.64
C SER A 119 22.75 -19.92 0.27
N GLU A 120 21.91 -20.94 0.10
CA GLU A 120 21.24 -21.22 -1.17
C GLU A 120 20.10 -20.23 -1.45
N SER A 121 19.26 -19.97 -0.47
CA SER A 121 18.20 -18.96 -0.62
C SER A 121 18.78 -17.57 -0.88
N MET A 122 19.91 -17.21 -0.28
CA MET A 122 20.54 -15.91 -0.49
C MET A 122 21.12 -15.74 -1.91
N LYS A 123 21.50 -16.78 -2.62
CA LYS A 123 21.88 -16.72 -4.04
C LYS A 123 20.69 -16.29 -4.92
N TRP A 124 19.51 -16.84 -4.63
CA TRP A 124 18.29 -16.41 -5.31
C TRP A 124 17.97 -14.92 -5.03
N TRP A 125 18.17 -14.48 -3.78
CA TRP A 125 17.97 -13.07 -3.42
C TRP A 125 18.94 -12.12 -4.12
N ASP A 126 20.19 -12.52 -4.35
CA ASP A 126 21.14 -11.71 -5.11
C ASP A 126 20.62 -11.41 -6.53
N GLN A 127 20.09 -12.41 -7.23
CA GLN A 127 19.47 -12.22 -8.54
C GLN A 127 18.17 -11.40 -8.45
N CYS A 128 17.33 -11.67 -7.45
CA CYS A 128 16.08 -10.97 -7.24
C CYS A 128 16.32 -9.46 -7.01
N ILE A 129 17.21 -9.11 -6.10
CA ILE A 129 17.55 -7.71 -5.76
C ILE A 129 18.12 -6.99 -6.99
N ALA A 130 19.01 -7.63 -7.76
CA ALA A 130 19.57 -7.05 -8.98
C ALA A 130 18.49 -6.74 -10.02
N ALA A 131 17.54 -7.66 -10.23
CA ALA A 131 16.41 -7.46 -11.15
C ALA A 131 15.48 -6.33 -10.70
N HIS A 132 15.15 -6.25 -9.40
CA HIS A 132 14.32 -5.18 -8.86
C HIS A 132 14.99 -3.80 -9.00
N LYS A 133 16.30 -3.74 -8.77
CA LYS A 133 17.08 -2.51 -8.98
C LYS A 133 17.07 -2.07 -10.45
N ALA A 134 17.23 -3.00 -11.39
CA ALA A 134 17.16 -2.74 -12.82
C ALA A 134 15.75 -2.28 -13.25
N ALA A 135 14.70 -2.85 -12.63
CA ALA A 135 13.32 -2.39 -12.82
C ALA A 135 13.04 -1.01 -12.20
N GLY A 136 13.98 -0.42 -11.45
CA GLY A 136 13.81 0.88 -10.79
C GLY A 136 12.90 0.87 -9.56
N MET A 137 12.69 -0.29 -8.97
CA MET A 137 11.87 -0.46 -7.75
C MET A 137 12.58 0.09 -6.51
N GLU A 138 11.79 0.72 -5.64
CA GLU A 138 12.27 1.22 -4.35
C GLU A 138 12.07 0.21 -3.22
N TYR A 139 11.12 -0.72 -3.40
CA TYR A 139 10.72 -1.69 -2.39
C TYR A 139 10.64 -3.10 -2.95
N ILE A 140 10.93 -4.08 -2.10
CA ILE A 140 10.63 -5.50 -2.30
C ILE A 140 9.87 -5.97 -1.07
N VAL A 141 8.77 -6.68 -1.28
CA VAL A 141 7.93 -7.16 -0.17
C VAL A 141 7.74 -8.66 -0.27
N THR A 142 8.06 -9.38 0.81
CA THR A 142 7.69 -10.79 0.93
C THR A 142 6.24 -10.90 1.35
N PRO A 143 5.36 -11.52 0.51
CA PRO A 143 3.92 -11.49 0.76
C PRO A 143 3.43 -12.62 1.68
N TYR A 144 4.28 -13.57 2.05
CA TYR A 144 3.84 -14.74 2.80
C TYR A 144 4.99 -15.50 3.45
N LEU A 145 4.79 -15.91 4.68
CA LEU A 145 5.56 -16.95 5.37
C LEU A 145 4.59 -18.03 5.91
N PRO A 146 4.98 -19.31 5.91
CA PRO A 146 4.19 -20.33 6.58
C PRO A 146 4.16 -20.08 8.09
N VAL A 147 3.09 -20.53 8.76
CA VAL A 147 3.01 -20.44 10.22
C VAL A 147 4.09 -21.33 10.84
N PRO A 148 5.04 -20.78 11.61
CA PRO A 148 6.07 -21.56 12.26
C PRO A 148 5.47 -22.48 13.33
N LYS A 149 6.02 -23.65 13.52
CA LYS A 149 5.58 -24.59 14.56
C LYS A 149 6.06 -24.17 15.95
N THR A 150 7.20 -23.48 16.03
CA THR A 150 7.84 -23.09 17.28
C THR A 150 8.38 -21.65 17.21
N LEU A 151 8.61 -21.03 18.37
CA LEU A 151 9.30 -19.74 18.46
C LEU A 151 10.76 -19.83 17.94
N LYS A 152 11.38 -21.00 18.02
CA LYS A 152 12.71 -21.20 17.44
C LYS A 152 12.68 -21.11 15.91
N GLU A 153 11.71 -21.76 15.26
CA GLU A 153 11.51 -21.61 13.80
C GLU A 153 11.20 -20.15 13.43
N MET A 154 10.36 -19.48 14.24
CA MET A 154 10.06 -18.07 14.02
C MET A 154 11.33 -17.20 14.11
N GLN A 155 12.22 -17.47 15.07
CA GLN A 155 13.50 -16.75 15.15
C GLN A 155 14.35 -16.98 13.89
N THR A 156 14.41 -18.21 13.38
CA THR A 156 15.12 -18.51 12.12
C THR A 156 14.53 -17.69 10.95
N TYR A 157 13.20 -17.53 10.87
CA TYR A 157 12.59 -16.65 9.87
C TYR A 157 12.96 -15.17 10.10
N CYS A 158 12.99 -14.69 11.35
CA CYS A 158 13.42 -13.32 11.65
C CYS A 158 14.88 -13.06 11.23
N ASP A 159 15.77 -14.02 11.50
CA ASP A 159 17.18 -13.93 11.10
C ASP A 159 17.32 -13.91 9.56
N TYR A 160 16.53 -14.73 8.87
CA TYR A 160 16.48 -14.76 7.41
C TYR A 160 15.97 -13.43 6.82
N LEU A 161 14.86 -12.89 7.35
CA LEU A 161 14.33 -11.59 6.92
C LEU A 161 15.33 -10.45 7.16
N ASN A 162 16.04 -10.47 8.30
CA ASN A 162 17.12 -9.52 8.59
C ASN A 162 18.27 -9.63 7.57
N ALA A 163 18.67 -10.86 7.20
CA ALA A 163 19.73 -11.08 6.22
C ALA A 163 19.34 -10.55 4.83
N ILE A 164 18.10 -10.80 4.38
CA ILE A 164 17.57 -10.27 3.12
C ILE A 164 17.54 -8.74 3.16
N GLY A 165 16.96 -8.17 4.24
CA GLY A 165 16.82 -6.72 4.38
C GLY A 165 18.15 -5.99 4.37
N LYS A 166 19.18 -6.57 5.00
CA LYS A 166 20.54 -6.03 4.94
C LYS A 166 21.05 -5.97 3.50
N LYS A 167 20.90 -7.04 2.70
CA LYS A 167 21.31 -7.03 1.28
C LYS A 167 20.51 -6.04 0.45
N CYS A 168 19.19 -5.95 0.67
CA CYS A 168 18.34 -4.97 0.00
C CYS A 168 18.80 -3.53 0.30
N ARG A 169 19.08 -3.22 1.57
CA ARG A 169 19.59 -1.90 2.00
C ARG A 169 20.94 -1.56 1.37
N GLU A 170 21.87 -2.51 1.30
CA GLU A 170 23.16 -2.35 0.61
C GLU A 170 22.99 -2.06 -0.89
N ALA A 171 21.94 -2.58 -1.50
CA ALA A 171 21.56 -2.29 -2.89
C ALA A 171 20.76 -0.97 -3.06
N GLY A 172 20.35 -0.32 -1.97
CA GLY A 172 19.54 0.90 -1.97
C GLY A 172 18.04 0.63 -2.14
N ILE A 173 17.57 -0.58 -1.80
CA ILE A 173 16.17 -1.01 -1.84
C ILE A 173 15.69 -1.24 -0.40
N LYS A 174 14.46 -0.85 -0.09
CA LYS A 174 13.81 -1.14 1.19
C LYS A 174 13.12 -2.50 1.11
N TYR A 175 13.27 -3.31 2.15
CA TYR A 175 12.67 -4.64 2.22
C TYR A 175 11.56 -4.70 3.25
N GLY A 176 10.42 -5.29 2.89
CA GLY A 176 9.24 -5.39 3.72
C GLY A 176 8.62 -6.78 3.77
N TYR A 177 7.69 -6.93 4.72
CA TYR A 177 6.82 -8.08 4.87
C TYR A 177 5.36 -7.65 4.84
N HIS A 178 4.54 -8.33 4.05
CA HIS A 178 3.10 -8.14 3.97
C HIS A 178 2.37 -9.23 4.75
N ASN A 179 1.44 -8.82 5.60
CA ASN A 179 0.70 -9.75 6.44
C ASN A 179 -0.63 -10.19 5.81
N HIS A 180 -1.06 -11.37 6.23
CA HIS A 180 -2.43 -11.86 6.15
C HIS A 180 -3.04 -11.95 7.56
N ALA A 181 -4.11 -12.74 7.74
CA ALA A 181 -4.76 -12.90 9.03
C ALA A 181 -4.03 -13.87 9.97
N HIS A 182 -3.24 -14.81 9.42
CA HIS A 182 -2.61 -15.85 10.23
C HIS A 182 -1.44 -15.33 11.07
N GLU A 183 -0.81 -14.22 10.72
CA GLU A 183 0.27 -13.62 11.50
C GLU A 183 -0.21 -13.01 12.82
N PHE A 184 -1.52 -12.83 12.97
CA PHE A 184 -2.12 -12.39 14.24
C PHE A 184 -2.45 -13.57 15.19
N GLN A 185 -2.09 -14.81 14.81
CA GLN A 185 -2.20 -15.98 15.67
C GLN A 185 -0.95 -16.14 16.53
N LYS A 186 -1.12 -16.83 17.66
CA LYS A 186 -0.01 -17.16 18.57
C LYS A 186 0.74 -18.41 18.11
N ILE A 187 2.05 -18.32 18.17
CA ILE A 187 2.96 -19.46 18.04
C ILE A 187 3.12 -20.09 19.43
N GLU A 188 2.94 -21.39 19.57
CA GLU A 188 3.02 -22.13 20.84
C GLU A 188 2.17 -21.54 21.97
N ASP A 189 1.05 -20.88 21.65
CA ASP A 189 0.21 -20.10 22.61
C ASP A 189 0.97 -19.00 23.39
N LYS A 190 2.18 -18.63 22.97
CA LYS A 190 3.07 -17.71 23.70
C LYS A 190 3.12 -16.31 23.08
N ALA A 191 3.44 -16.19 21.79
CA ALA A 191 3.64 -14.90 21.12
C ALA A 191 2.88 -14.82 19.81
N VAL A 192 2.27 -13.66 19.52
CA VAL A 192 1.66 -13.37 18.21
C VAL A 192 2.77 -13.31 17.15
N MET A 193 2.58 -14.00 16.02
CA MET A 193 3.61 -14.14 14.99
C MET A 193 4.10 -12.77 14.48
N LEU A 194 3.18 -11.84 14.16
CA LEU A 194 3.54 -10.51 13.66
C LEU A 194 4.28 -9.69 14.73
N ASP A 195 3.82 -9.73 15.98
CA ASP A 195 4.50 -9.06 17.09
C ASP A 195 5.94 -9.58 17.23
N TYR A 196 6.11 -10.90 17.25
CA TYR A 196 7.43 -11.52 17.35
C TYR A 196 8.34 -11.11 16.19
N MET A 197 7.80 -11.09 14.95
CA MET A 197 8.53 -10.62 13.78
C MET A 197 9.01 -9.18 13.94
N ILE A 198 8.12 -8.28 14.34
CA ILE A 198 8.44 -6.85 14.49
C ILE A 198 9.50 -6.65 15.58
N GLU A 199 9.38 -7.36 16.70
CA GLU A 199 10.27 -7.22 17.87
C GLU A 199 11.66 -7.85 17.66
N ASN A 200 11.78 -8.86 16.76
CA ASN A 200 13.02 -9.60 16.50
C ASN A 200 13.63 -9.30 15.13
N THR A 201 13.19 -8.25 14.45
CA THR A 201 13.82 -7.76 13.22
C THR A 201 14.26 -6.31 13.35
N ASP A 202 15.41 -6.00 12.75
CA ASP A 202 15.95 -4.64 12.70
C ASP A 202 15.04 -3.73 11.85
N PRO A 203 14.54 -2.60 12.38
CA PRO A 203 13.71 -1.67 11.62
C PRO A 203 14.39 -1.05 10.39
N GLU A 204 15.72 -1.08 10.31
CA GLU A 204 16.45 -0.68 9.11
C GLU A 204 16.48 -1.77 8.04
N ASN A 205 16.27 -3.04 8.42
CA ASN A 205 16.29 -4.17 7.51
C ASN A 205 14.89 -4.59 7.07
N LEU A 206 13.88 -4.45 7.95
CA LEU A 206 12.51 -4.88 7.65
C LEU A 206 11.49 -3.83 8.06
N PHE A 207 10.68 -3.37 7.11
CA PHE A 207 9.42 -2.67 7.40
C PHE A 207 8.23 -3.62 7.25
N ILE A 208 7.07 -3.21 7.74
CA ILE A 208 5.80 -3.93 7.53
C ILE A 208 4.96 -3.17 6.50
N GLU A 209 4.54 -3.87 5.46
CA GLU A 209 3.43 -3.48 4.62
C GLU A 209 2.16 -4.05 5.25
N LEU A 210 1.45 -3.21 6.03
CA LEU A 210 0.27 -3.69 6.72
C LEU A 210 -0.92 -3.75 5.76
N ASP A 211 -1.45 -4.96 5.55
CA ASP A 211 -2.78 -5.13 4.98
C ASP A 211 -3.84 -4.89 6.06
N VAL A 212 -4.57 -3.79 5.90
CA VAL A 212 -5.51 -3.32 6.91
C VAL A 212 -6.76 -4.21 7.03
N TYR A 213 -7.19 -4.85 5.93
CA TYR A 213 -8.30 -5.80 5.94
C TYR A 213 -7.90 -7.11 6.63
N TRP A 214 -6.74 -7.65 6.28
CA TRP A 214 -6.26 -8.87 6.91
C TRP A 214 -5.95 -8.70 8.39
N ALA A 215 -5.53 -7.51 8.83
CA ALA A 215 -5.40 -7.20 10.25
C ALA A 215 -6.77 -7.31 10.96
N VAL A 216 -7.83 -6.70 10.40
CA VAL A 216 -9.20 -6.81 10.93
C VAL A 216 -9.68 -8.27 10.92
N MET A 217 -9.41 -9.05 9.86
CA MET A 217 -9.74 -10.47 9.81
C MET A 217 -8.97 -11.30 10.83
N GLY A 218 -7.73 -10.91 11.13
CA GLY A 218 -6.91 -11.43 12.22
C GLY A 218 -7.37 -10.99 13.63
N LYS A 219 -8.48 -10.24 13.71
CA LYS A 219 -9.04 -9.68 14.96
C LYS A 219 -8.10 -8.69 15.64
N ALA A 220 -7.30 -7.99 14.86
CA ALA A 220 -6.39 -6.94 15.31
C ALA A 220 -6.85 -5.57 14.81
N SER A 221 -6.49 -4.53 15.55
CA SER A 221 -6.74 -3.14 15.16
C SER A 221 -5.49 -2.58 14.48
N PRO A 222 -5.57 -2.14 13.20
CA PRO A 222 -4.44 -1.46 12.57
C PRO A 222 -3.93 -0.26 13.38
N VAL A 223 -4.84 0.54 13.96
CA VAL A 223 -4.48 1.73 14.74
C VAL A 223 -3.72 1.35 16.01
N ASP A 224 -4.12 0.28 16.72
CA ASP A 224 -3.40 -0.18 17.90
C ASP A 224 -1.97 -0.65 17.54
N TYR A 225 -1.81 -1.31 16.38
CA TYR A 225 -0.50 -1.70 15.86
C TYR A 225 0.37 -0.48 15.52
N PHE A 226 -0.21 0.59 14.96
CA PHE A 226 0.52 1.83 14.68
C PHE A 226 1.05 2.49 15.94
N HIS A 227 0.26 2.47 17.03
CA HIS A 227 0.69 3.00 18.31
C HIS A 227 1.65 2.07 19.05
N LYS A 228 1.50 0.75 18.90
CA LYS A 228 2.41 -0.24 19.51
C LYS A 228 3.79 -0.22 18.87
N TYR A 229 3.85 -0.06 17.54
CA TYR A 229 5.09 -0.12 16.76
C TYR A 229 5.24 1.10 15.84
N PRO A 230 5.40 2.31 16.38
CA PRO A 230 5.43 3.53 15.57
C PRO A 230 6.61 3.51 14.58
N GLY A 231 6.35 3.97 13.35
CA GLY A 231 7.36 4.07 12.30
C GLY A 231 7.70 2.76 11.56
N ARG A 232 7.12 1.61 11.95
CA ARG A 232 7.40 0.31 11.33
C ARG A 232 6.60 0.04 10.06
N PHE A 233 5.51 0.78 9.79
CA PHE A 233 4.57 0.52 8.71
C PHE A 233 4.78 1.50 7.56
N LYS A 234 5.75 1.20 6.67
CA LYS A 234 6.11 2.10 5.56
C LYS A 234 5.11 2.08 4.41
N MET A 235 4.43 0.97 4.24
CA MET A 235 3.41 0.78 3.21
C MET A 235 2.13 0.23 3.84
N LEU A 236 0.99 0.60 3.26
CA LEU A 236 -0.30 0.01 3.62
C LEU A 236 -0.94 -0.59 2.37
N HIS A 237 -1.35 -1.85 2.46
CA HIS A 237 -2.35 -2.39 1.57
C HIS A 237 -3.72 -1.92 2.03
N ILE A 238 -4.30 -1.04 1.22
CA ILE A 238 -5.65 -0.56 1.42
C ILE A 238 -6.59 -1.53 0.74
N LYS A 239 -7.17 -2.38 1.56
CA LYS A 239 -7.99 -3.52 1.16
C LYS A 239 -9.26 -3.56 1.98
N ASP A 240 -10.32 -4.08 1.39
CA ASP A 240 -11.60 -4.41 2.01
C ASP A 240 -12.00 -5.83 1.57
N ARG A 241 -13.14 -6.31 2.00
CA ARG A 241 -13.65 -7.61 1.59
C ARG A 241 -13.80 -7.71 0.06
N ARG A 242 -14.20 -6.61 -0.58
CA ARG A 242 -14.33 -6.42 -2.03
C ARG A 242 -13.83 -5.03 -2.39
N GLU A 243 -14.68 -4.21 -3.01
CA GLU A 243 -14.34 -2.80 -3.30
C GLU A 243 -14.16 -2.01 -2.00
N ILE A 244 -13.17 -1.15 -1.95
CA ILE A 244 -12.81 -0.38 -0.75
C ILE A 244 -13.99 0.48 -0.28
N GLY A 245 -14.28 0.43 1.03
CA GLY A 245 -15.32 1.20 1.69
C GLY A 245 -16.72 0.60 1.62
N GLN A 246 -16.92 -0.54 0.95
CA GLN A 246 -18.25 -1.13 0.81
C GLN A 246 -18.68 -2.01 1.99
N SER A 247 -17.74 -2.68 2.65
CA SER A 247 -18.09 -3.61 3.74
C SER A 247 -18.46 -2.91 5.04
N GLY A 248 -17.92 -1.72 5.28
CA GLY A 248 -18.02 -1.03 6.57
C GLY A 248 -17.23 -1.71 7.70
N MET A 249 -16.39 -2.71 7.39
CA MET A 249 -15.63 -3.48 8.39
C MET A 249 -14.30 -2.81 8.73
N VAL A 250 -13.74 -2.04 7.81
CA VAL A 250 -12.43 -1.38 7.95
C VAL A 250 -12.62 0.10 8.21
N GLY A 251 -12.12 0.58 9.34
CA GLY A 251 -12.19 2.00 9.75
C GLY A 251 -11.12 2.83 9.04
N PHE A 252 -11.30 3.08 7.74
CA PHE A 252 -10.30 3.76 6.91
C PHE A 252 -9.96 5.18 7.41
N ASP A 253 -10.93 5.93 7.90
CA ASP A 253 -10.73 7.27 8.47
C ASP A 253 -9.72 7.24 9.62
N ALA A 254 -9.94 6.39 10.63
CA ALA A 254 -9.03 6.23 11.76
C ALA A 254 -7.63 5.73 11.32
N ILE A 255 -7.56 4.83 10.34
CA ILE A 255 -6.29 4.32 9.80
C ILE A 255 -5.49 5.47 9.16
N PHE A 256 -6.12 6.26 8.29
CA PHE A 256 -5.45 7.36 7.60
C PHE A 256 -5.09 8.54 8.52
N GLU A 257 -5.88 8.81 9.55
CA GLU A 257 -5.58 9.82 10.57
C GLU A 257 -4.31 9.44 11.35
N ASN A 258 -4.06 8.15 11.56
CA ASN A 258 -2.89 7.62 12.25
C ASN A 258 -1.70 7.26 11.33
N ALA A 259 -1.80 7.48 10.02
CA ALA A 259 -0.76 7.13 9.05
C ALA A 259 0.63 7.74 9.36
N LYS A 260 0.66 8.93 9.96
CA LYS A 260 1.94 9.57 10.39
C LYS A 260 2.58 8.79 11.54
N THR A 261 1.83 8.34 12.53
CA THR A 261 2.32 7.50 13.63
C THR A 261 2.84 6.18 13.12
N ALA A 262 2.12 5.57 12.18
CA ALA A 262 2.53 4.35 11.51
C ALA A 262 3.87 4.48 10.75
N GLY A 263 4.17 5.68 10.24
CA GLY A 263 5.34 5.95 9.40
C GLY A 263 5.10 5.69 7.91
N VAL A 264 3.85 5.78 7.46
CA VAL A 264 3.43 5.48 6.09
C VAL A 264 4.13 6.40 5.09
N GLU A 265 4.67 5.80 4.05
CA GLU A 265 5.29 6.45 2.90
C GLU A 265 4.45 6.24 1.63
N ASN A 266 3.81 5.07 1.47
CA ASN A 266 3.00 4.72 0.31
C ASN A 266 1.72 3.97 0.72
N ILE A 267 0.68 4.10 -0.12
CA ILE A 267 -0.56 3.36 -0.01
C ILE A 267 -0.84 2.63 -1.32
N ILE A 268 -1.20 1.36 -1.22
CA ILE A 268 -1.41 0.45 -2.34
C ILE A 268 -2.82 -0.13 -2.23
N VAL A 269 -3.62 0.05 -3.27
CA VAL A 269 -4.95 -0.60 -3.37
C VAL A 269 -4.77 -2.06 -3.71
N GLU A 270 -5.46 -2.93 -2.97
CA GLU A 270 -5.61 -4.32 -3.35
C GLU A 270 -7.07 -4.76 -3.32
N VAL A 271 -7.54 -5.40 -4.42
CA VAL A 271 -8.88 -5.96 -4.56
C VAL A 271 -8.76 -7.41 -4.99
N GLU A 272 -9.09 -8.36 -4.11
CA GLU A 272 -8.99 -9.79 -4.41
C GLU A 272 -10.33 -10.44 -4.77
N GLN A 273 -11.43 -9.87 -4.31
CA GLN A 273 -12.78 -10.30 -4.61
C GLN A 273 -13.55 -9.12 -5.20
N TYR A 274 -14.41 -9.40 -6.17
CA TYR A 274 -15.09 -8.37 -6.94
C TYR A 274 -16.61 -8.52 -6.83
N SER A 275 -17.33 -7.37 -6.73
CA SER A 275 -18.78 -7.32 -6.89
C SER A 275 -19.18 -7.08 -8.35
N TYR A 276 -18.27 -6.60 -9.16
CA TYR A 276 -18.44 -6.26 -10.59
C TYR A 276 -17.32 -6.90 -11.41
N ASP A 277 -17.17 -6.52 -12.68
CA ASP A 277 -15.96 -6.83 -13.44
C ASP A 277 -14.72 -6.18 -12.79
N VAL A 278 -13.56 -6.76 -13.07
CA VAL A 278 -12.28 -6.40 -12.43
C VAL A 278 -11.98 -4.91 -12.56
N GLU A 279 -12.09 -4.36 -13.79
CA GLU A 279 -11.75 -2.96 -14.06
C GLU A 279 -12.67 -2.00 -13.30
N LYS A 280 -13.97 -2.30 -13.27
CA LYS A 280 -14.94 -1.50 -12.52
C LYS A 280 -14.67 -1.56 -11.01
N SER A 281 -14.33 -2.73 -10.48
CA SER A 281 -14.06 -2.92 -9.05
C SER A 281 -12.82 -2.15 -8.59
N VAL A 282 -11.72 -2.21 -9.35
CA VAL A 282 -10.52 -1.42 -9.01
C VAL A 282 -10.74 0.08 -9.20
N LYS A 283 -11.57 0.48 -10.19
CA LYS A 283 -11.95 1.90 -10.38
C LYS A 283 -12.78 2.44 -9.22
N LEU A 284 -13.78 1.68 -8.74
CA LEU A 284 -14.62 2.08 -7.61
C LEU A 284 -13.80 2.20 -6.33
N SER A 285 -12.84 1.30 -6.11
CA SER A 285 -11.92 1.34 -4.98
C SER A 285 -11.03 2.59 -5.00
N LEU A 286 -10.48 2.94 -6.16
CA LEU A 286 -9.74 4.19 -6.33
C LEU A 286 -10.62 5.42 -6.10
N ASP A 287 -11.83 5.44 -6.67
CA ASP A 287 -12.76 6.57 -6.54
C ASP A 287 -13.15 6.85 -5.10
N TYR A 288 -13.30 5.80 -4.28
CA TYR A 288 -13.51 5.96 -2.84
C TYR A 288 -12.37 6.74 -2.19
N LEU A 289 -11.13 6.34 -2.43
CA LEU A 289 -9.95 6.99 -1.85
C LEU A 289 -9.74 8.41 -2.39
N LEU A 290 -9.98 8.64 -3.68
CA LEU A 290 -9.87 9.98 -4.27
C LEU A 290 -10.87 10.96 -3.65
N LYS A 291 -12.08 10.52 -3.31
CA LYS A 291 -13.14 11.32 -2.70
C LYS A 291 -12.98 11.46 -1.19
N ALA A 292 -12.28 10.54 -0.53
CA ALA A 292 -12.13 10.52 0.92
C ALA A 292 -11.31 11.71 1.45
N PRO A 293 -11.86 12.58 2.32
CA PRO A 293 -11.17 13.77 2.79
C PRO A 293 -9.99 13.45 3.73
N PHE A 294 -9.98 12.27 4.33
CA PHE A 294 -8.92 11.81 5.22
C PHE A 294 -7.69 11.24 4.47
N VAL A 295 -7.80 10.99 3.16
CA VAL A 295 -6.66 10.54 2.34
C VAL A 295 -5.89 11.74 1.83
N LYS A 296 -4.60 11.84 2.17
CA LYS A 296 -3.72 12.92 1.76
C LYS A 296 -3.27 12.78 0.29
N ALA A 297 -2.76 13.88 -0.27
CA ALA A 297 -2.21 13.88 -1.61
C ALA A 297 -0.95 12.99 -1.74
N SER A 298 -0.09 12.96 -0.70
CA SER A 298 1.08 12.09 -0.62
C SER A 298 1.42 11.80 0.84
N TYR A 299 2.09 10.68 1.09
CA TYR A 299 2.61 10.26 2.40
C TYR A 299 4.15 10.26 2.40
N SER A 300 4.78 10.17 1.23
CA SER A 300 6.23 10.34 1.09
C SER A 300 6.61 11.80 1.42
N LYS A 301 7.75 11.97 2.11
CA LYS A 301 8.31 13.29 2.48
C LYS A 301 8.98 13.95 1.30
#